data_74b52a886368bb25fea09b542ad2fdd8
#
_entry.id   74b52a886368bb25fea09b542ad2fdd8
#
_cell.length_a   1.000
_cell.length_b   1.000
_cell.length_c   1.000
_cell.angle_alpha   90.00
_cell.angle_beta   90.00
_cell.angle_gamma   90.00
#
_symmetry.space_group_name_H-M   'P 1'
#
loop_
_entity.id
_entity.type
_entity.pdbx_description
1 polymer ?
#
loop_
_entity_poly.entity_id
_entity_poly.type
_entity_poly.pdbx_seq_one_letter_code
_entity_poly.pdbx_strand_id
1 'polypeptide(L)' 'MTSKQTTVRLPADLADQAEAIARVRNTSINAVIVDALAAEVERVRDDEDFTSRAKRLLERDKELLERLAR' A
#
# COMPACT_ATOMS: atom_id res chain seq x y z
N MET A 1 -13.88 9.19 -7.05
CA MET A 1 -12.63 8.42 -6.99
C MET A 1 -12.79 7.11 -7.75
N THR A 2 -11.94 6.85 -8.71
CA THR A 2 -11.98 5.62 -9.47
C THR A 2 -11.29 4.49 -8.74
N SER A 3 -11.99 3.37 -8.59
CA SER A 3 -11.40 2.17 -8.01
C SER A 3 -10.56 1.44 -9.05
N LYS A 4 -9.39 0.98 -8.62
CA LYS A 4 -8.51 0.20 -9.46
C LYS A 4 -8.62 -1.25 -9.06
N GLN A 5 -8.89 -2.12 -10.03
CA GLN A 5 -8.97 -3.54 -9.75
C GLN A 5 -7.57 -4.14 -9.69
N THR A 6 -7.26 -4.80 -8.59
CA THR A 6 -5.96 -5.41 -8.35
C THR A 6 -6.15 -6.83 -7.87
N THR A 7 -5.37 -7.76 -8.42
CA THR A 7 -5.40 -9.16 -8.00
C THR A 7 -4.27 -9.41 -7.00
N VAL A 8 -4.63 -10.00 -5.85
CA VAL A 8 -3.68 -10.32 -4.79
C VAL A 8 -3.76 -11.80 -4.47
N ARG A 9 -2.61 -12.46 -4.39
CA ARG A 9 -2.52 -13.84 -3.93
C ARG A 9 -2.13 -13.84 -2.46
N LEU A 10 -2.95 -14.49 -1.63
CA LEU A 10 -2.69 -14.61 -0.21
C LEU A 10 -2.30 -16.04 0.12
N PRO A 11 -1.28 -16.25 1.00
CA PRO A 11 -1.06 -17.56 1.57
C PRO A 11 -2.32 -18.07 2.26
N ALA A 12 -2.56 -19.36 2.18
CA ALA A 12 -3.80 -19.95 2.71
C ALA A 12 -4.03 -19.62 4.18
N ASP A 13 -2.98 -19.69 5.00
CA ASP A 13 -3.08 -19.38 6.43
C ASP A 13 -3.50 -17.94 6.68
N LEU A 14 -2.94 -17.02 5.93
CA LEU A 14 -3.28 -15.60 6.05
C LEU A 14 -4.70 -15.32 5.57
N ALA A 15 -5.11 -15.99 4.50
CA ALA A 15 -6.48 -15.86 3.98
C ALA A 15 -7.49 -16.35 5.01
N ASP A 16 -7.21 -17.48 5.68
CA ASP A 16 -8.07 -18.02 6.73
C ASP A 16 -8.19 -17.07 7.92
N GLN A 17 -7.07 -16.47 8.32
CA GLN A 17 -7.05 -15.50 9.41
C GLN A 17 -7.84 -14.24 9.05
N ALA A 18 -7.68 -13.75 7.83
CA ALA A 18 -8.42 -12.59 7.35
C ALA A 18 -9.91 -12.85 7.31
N GLU A 19 -10.31 -14.07 6.89
CA GLU A 19 -11.71 -14.48 6.88
C GLU A 19 -12.28 -14.51 8.28
N ALA A 20 -11.52 -15.04 9.25
CA ALA A 20 -11.95 -15.09 10.65
C ALA A 20 -12.16 -13.67 11.20
N ILE A 21 -11.25 -12.76 10.92
CA ILE A 21 -11.37 -11.34 11.33
C ILE A 21 -12.63 -10.72 10.73
N ALA A 22 -12.87 -10.98 9.45
CA ALA A 22 -14.04 -10.46 8.75
C ALA A 22 -15.34 -10.91 9.40
N ARG A 23 -15.41 -12.20 9.80
CA ARG A 23 -16.57 -12.74 10.48
C ARG A 23 -16.80 -12.10 11.85
N VAL A 24 -15.74 -11.95 12.63
CA VAL A 24 -15.82 -11.35 13.97
C VAL A 24 -16.29 -9.90 13.87
N ARG A 25 -15.80 -9.16 12.88
CA ARG A 25 -16.16 -7.77 12.67
C ARG A 25 -17.45 -7.57 11.86
N ASN A 26 -18.05 -8.67 11.40
CA ASN A 26 -19.24 -8.64 10.55
C ASN A 26 -19.02 -7.79 9.30
N THR A 27 -17.93 -8.04 8.61
CA THR A 27 -17.55 -7.33 7.39
C THR A 27 -17.04 -8.33 6.35
N SER A 28 -16.66 -7.85 5.17
CA SER A 28 -16.11 -8.69 4.10
C SER A 28 -14.60 -8.84 4.23
N ILE A 29 -14.07 -9.92 3.66
CA ILE A 29 -12.62 -10.13 3.59
C ILE A 29 -11.96 -8.98 2.79
N ASN A 30 -12.64 -8.49 1.76
CA ASN A 30 -12.14 -7.37 0.97
C ASN A 30 -11.98 -6.11 1.82
N ALA A 31 -12.94 -5.83 2.70
CA ALA A 31 -12.87 -4.68 3.61
C ALA A 31 -11.70 -4.83 4.59
N VAL A 32 -11.45 -6.04 5.10
CA VAL A 32 -10.29 -6.31 5.97
C VAL A 32 -8.99 -6.03 5.25
N ILE A 33 -8.88 -6.47 4.00
CA ILE A 33 -7.68 -6.25 3.18
C ILE A 33 -7.46 -4.76 2.92
N VAL A 34 -8.52 -4.04 2.54
CA VAL A 34 -8.44 -2.59 2.30
C VAL A 34 -8.00 -1.85 3.56
N ASP A 35 -8.57 -2.17 4.70
CA ASP A 35 -8.21 -1.55 5.97
C ASP A 35 -6.76 -1.83 6.35
N ALA A 36 -6.31 -3.08 6.14
CA ALA A 36 -4.93 -3.47 6.43
C ALA A 36 -3.94 -2.71 5.56
N LEU A 37 -4.24 -2.59 4.26
CA LEU A 37 -3.40 -1.84 3.33
C LEU A 37 -3.38 -0.35 3.67
N ALA A 38 -4.52 0.22 4.03
CA ALA A 38 -4.60 1.62 4.43
C ALA A 38 -3.75 1.88 5.67
N ALA A 39 -3.82 0.99 6.66
CA ALA A 39 -3.01 1.09 7.87
C ALA A 39 -1.52 0.99 7.57
N GLU A 40 -1.13 0.07 6.67
CA GLU A 40 0.28 -0.09 6.27
C GLU A 40 0.80 1.15 5.53
N VAL A 41 0.00 1.71 4.64
CA VAL A 41 0.38 2.94 3.91
C VAL A 41 0.60 4.09 4.89
N GLU A 42 -0.29 4.23 5.89
CA GLU A 42 -0.13 5.26 6.92
C GLU A 42 1.15 5.04 7.73
N ARG A 43 1.43 3.80 8.12
CA ARG A 43 2.64 3.46 8.87
C ARG A 43 3.90 3.81 8.09
N VAL A 44 3.93 3.49 6.82
CA VAL A 44 5.08 3.77 5.94
C VAL A 44 5.23 5.27 5.70
N ARG A 45 4.11 5.98 5.55
CA ARG A 45 4.12 7.44 5.37
C ARG A 45 4.73 8.16 6.57
N ASP A 46 4.46 7.63 7.77
CA ASP A 46 4.97 8.22 9.01
C ASP A 46 6.43 7.82 9.30
N ASP A 47 7.00 6.91 8.51
CA ASP A 47 8.38 6.50 8.63
C ASP A 47 9.28 7.56 7.98
N GLU A 48 9.99 8.33 8.81
CA GLU A 48 10.87 9.40 8.35
C GLU A 48 11.97 8.92 7.42
N ASP A 49 12.52 7.74 7.71
CA ASP A 49 13.60 7.17 6.90
C ASP A 49 13.12 6.82 5.50
N PHE A 50 11.95 6.19 5.41
CA PHE A 50 11.33 5.88 4.12
C PHE A 50 11.00 7.16 3.35
N THR A 51 10.40 8.14 4.01
CA THR A 51 10.01 9.42 3.40
C THR A 51 11.23 10.14 2.84
N SER A 52 12.33 10.15 3.59
CA SER A 52 13.58 10.78 3.15
C SER A 52 14.15 10.10 1.91
N ARG A 53 14.12 8.78 1.88
CA ARG A 53 14.60 8.00 0.72
C ARG A 53 13.74 8.23 -0.51
N ALA A 54 12.44 8.22 -0.34
CA ALA A 54 11.48 8.44 -1.42
C ALA A 54 11.66 9.83 -2.01
N LYS A 55 11.83 10.84 -1.15
CA LYS A 55 12.06 12.21 -1.57
C LYS A 55 13.34 12.34 -2.40
N ARG A 56 14.41 11.71 -1.96
CA ARG A 56 15.69 11.72 -2.71
C ARG A 56 15.56 11.07 -4.07
N LEU A 57 14.84 9.96 -4.14
CA LEU A 57 14.61 9.27 -5.42
C LEU A 57 13.80 10.12 -6.38
N LEU A 58 12.76 10.78 -5.88
CA LEU A 58 11.93 11.67 -6.70
C LEU A 58 12.72 12.88 -7.22
N GLU A 59 13.57 13.46 -6.39
CA GLU A 59 14.43 14.58 -6.78
C GLU A 59 15.43 14.16 -7.86
N ARG A 60 16.01 12.96 -7.70
CA ARG A 60 16.94 12.40 -8.67
C ARG A 60 16.27 12.16 -10.03
N ASP A 61 15.07 11.59 -10.00
CA ASP A 61 14.31 11.34 -11.21
C ASP A 61 13.90 12.64 -11.90
N LYS A 62 13.55 13.64 -11.13
CA LYS A 62 13.21 14.97 -11.65
C LYS A 62 14.39 15.60 -12.38
N GLU A 63 15.57 15.55 -11.80
CA GLU A 63 16.80 16.06 -12.43
C GLU A 63 17.10 15.31 -13.72
N LEU A 64 16.94 13.99 -13.71
CA LEU A 64 17.18 13.17 -14.89
C LEU A 64 16.22 13.55 -16.02
N LEU A 65 14.96 13.73 -15.70
CA LEU A 65 13.94 14.12 -16.67
C LEU A 65 14.25 15.52 -17.24
N GLU A 66 14.70 16.45 -16.41
CA GLU A 66 15.08 17.79 -16.86
C GLU A 66 16.26 17.74 -17.83
N ARG A 67 17.25 16.89 -17.55
CA ARG A 67 18.40 16.70 -18.45
C ARG A 67 17.99 16.12 -19.79
N LEU A 68 17.05 15.17 -19.78
CA LEU A 68 16.56 14.54 -21.01
C LEU A 68 15.71 15.48 -21.84
N ALA A 69 15.09 16.47 -21.21
CA ALA A 69 14.23 17.45 -21.88
C ALA A 69 15.02 18.57 -22.57
N ARG A 70 16.30 18.72 -22.31
CA ARG A 70 17.15 19.74 -22.91
C ARG A 70 17.65 19.36 -24.30
#